data_23482a82856ff562094d38538ad9c018
#
_entry.id   23482a82856ff562094d38538ad9c018
#
_cell.length_a   1.000
_cell.length_b   1.000
_cell.length_c   1.000
_cell.angle_alpha   90.00
_cell.angle_beta   90.00
_cell.angle_gamma   90.00
#
_symmetry.space_group_name_H-M   'P 1'
#
loop_
_entity.id
_entity.type
_entity.pdbx_description
1 polymer ?
#
loop_
_entity_poly.entity_id
_entity_poly.type
_entity_poly.pdbx_seq_one_letter_code
_entity_poly.pdbx_strand_id
1 'polypeptide(L)'
;MAKSYSLAFVTIFLLTLGSCQSLEQISIDYLQPADLSFPPQLWKVAIVNNTSNIPDNKLITTTEKIKEGTPLVSRATAYANGDPKIATESLAEEIAHQNYFEEVVICDSALRANDKLARESTLSQEEVRQLASSLGVDFIIALENLQLKATKSVRFLNEFNCFQGAVDVKVYPTVKVYLPERSRPMTTLHPNDSIFWEEFGGTAVEAATRMIRDKQMLEEAAVFAGTVPVKYLVPMWKKGTRYLYTGGSVPMRDAAIYVRENSWDDAYELWNQAFEGTKNQKKKMRAALNIAVYYEMKDSLAKAEEWAEKAQQLAKKIDKKNITDSVQASIDDVPNYYLTSLYLAELKERNAQLPKLKLQMSRFNDCLLYTSPSPRDVEES
;
A
#
# COMPACT_ATOMS: atom_id res chain seq x y z
N MET A 1 45.79 37.22 10.37
CA MET A 1 45.10 35.89 10.27
C MET A 1 43.80 35.78 11.07
N ALA A 2 43.54 36.59 12.10
CA ALA A 2 42.30 36.52 12.93
C ALA A 2 41.00 36.97 12.22
N LYS A 3 41.07 37.87 11.22
CA LYS A 3 39.86 38.39 10.52
C LYS A 3 39.24 37.38 9.55
N SER A 4 40.02 36.40 9.04
CA SER A 4 39.49 35.37 8.08
C SER A 4 38.67 34.30 8.77
N TYR A 5 38.97 33.95 10.03
CA TYR A 5 38.22 32.93 10.79
C TYR A 5 36.87 33.45 11.29
N SER A 6 36.78 34.77 11.59
CA SER A 6 35.51 35.41 12.02
C SER A 6 34.48 35.40 10.87
N LEU A 7 34.91 35.65 9.63
CA LEU A 7 34.02 35.64 8.47
C LEU A 7 33.52 34.21 8.13
N ALA A 8 34.39 33.19 8.25
CA ALA A 8 34.02 31.80 8.04
C ALA A 8 33.03 31.28 9.10
N PHE A 9 33.18 31.70 10.36
CA PHE A 9 32.26 31.34 11.45
C PHE A 9 30.89 31.99 11.30
N VAL A 10 30.82 33.24 10.85
CA VAL A 10 29.57 33.94 10.58
C VAL A 10 28.86 33.33 9.37
N THR A 11 29.60 32.88 8.33
CA THR A 11 29.01 32.24 7.15
C THR A 11 28.47 30.84 7.48
N ILE A 12 29.15 30.07 8.32
CA ILE A 12 28.69 28.76 8.79
C ILE A 12 27.46 28.93 9.70
N PHE A 13 27.43 29.94 10.58
CA PHE A 13 26.28 30.22 11.44
C PHE A 13 25.06 30.70 10.67
N LEU A 14 25.24 31.43 9.56
CA LEU A 14 24.15 31.86 8.67
C LEU A 14 23.58 30.73 7.85
N LEU A 15 24.38 29.69 7.50
CA LEU A 15 23.92 28.50 6.78
C LEU A 15 23.12 27.54 7.65
N THR A 16 23.25 27.59 8.98
CA THR A 16 22.47 26.77 9.91
C THR A 16 21.09 27.37 10.27
N LEU A 17 20.79 28.60 9.88
CA LEU A 17 19.52 29.29 10.15
C LEU A 17 18.45 29.03 9.07
N GLY A 18 18.74 28.27 8.03
CA GLY A 18 17.91 28.11 6.83
C GLY A 18 16.90 26.96 6.82
N SER A 19 16.80 26.12 7.86
CA SER A 19 15.88 24.98 7.83
C SER A 19 14.90 25.00 9.00
N CYS A 20 14.00 25.97 9.02
CA CYS A 20 12.74 25.80 9.74
C CYS A 20 11.77 25.04 8.82
N GLN A 21 11.86 23.73 8.75
CA GLN A 21 10.79 22.93 8.19
C GLN A 21 9.50 23.27 8.92
N SER A 22 8.60 23.97 8.25
CA SER A 22 7.29 24.33 8.81
C SER A 22 6.25 23.23 8.59
N LEU A 23 6.66 22.10 8.05
CA LEU A 23 5.83 20.94 7.71
C LEU A 23 6.49 19.68 8.26
N GLU A 24 5.77 18.93 9.08
CA GLU A 24 6.19 17.66 9.67
C GLU A 24 5.34 16.53 9.11
N GLN A 25 5.99 15.43 8.75
CA GLN A 25 5.31 14.24 8.25
C GLN A 25 5.02 13.31 9.43
N ILE A 26 3.78 12.82 9.49
CA ILE A 26 3.35 11.80 10.44
C ILE A 26 2.72 10.62 9.71
N SER A 27 2.66 9.48 10.37
CA SER A 27 2.02 8.27 9.87
C SER A 27 0.74 7.98 10.66
N ILE A 28 -0.33 7.64 9.97
CA ILE A 28 -1.60 7.22 10.56
C ILE A 28 -1.93 5.83 10.02
N ASP A 29 -2.22 4.90 10.92
CA ASP A 29 -2.71 3.58 10.54
C ASP A 29 -4.23 3.59 10.53
N TYR A 30 -4.83 3.05 9.47
CA TYR A 30 -6.27 2.93 9.36
C TYR A 30 -6.67 1.65 8.62
N LEU A 31 -7.85 1.13 8.97
CA LEU A 31 -8.37 -0.08 8.34
C LEU A 31 -9.08 0.26 7.03
N GLN A 32 -8.68 -0.40 5.94
CA GLN A 32 -9.31 -0.29 4.63
C GLN A 32 -10.22 -1.50 4.39
N PRO A 33 -11.48 -1.32 3.92
CA PRO A 33 -12.35 -2.45 3.64
C PRO A 33 -11.86 -3.25 2.43
N ALA A 34 -12.10 -4.56 2.49
CA ALA A 34 -11.91 -5.45 1.35
C ALA A 34 -12.97 -5.22 0.26
N ASP A 35 -12.71 -5.73 -0.97
CA ASP A 35 -13.72 -5.69 -2.02
C ASP A 35 -14.90 -6.62 -1.76
N LEU A 36 -14.64 -7.78 -1.16
CA LEU A 36 -15.63 -8.75 -0.75
C LEU A 36 -16.11 -8.52 0.68
N SER A 37 -17.37 -8.89 0.93
CA SER A 37 -17.92 -8.95 2.28
C SER A 37 -18.44 -10.37 2.51
N PHE A 38 -17.88 -11.05 3.48
CA PHE A 38 -18.33 -12.39 3.87
C PHE A 38 -19.47 -12.31 4.89
N PRO A 39 -20.49 -13.17 4.79
CA PRO A 39 -21.49 -13.34 5.82
C PRO A 39 -20.85 -13.58 7.19
N PRO A 40 -21.40 -13.02 8.29
CA PRO A 40 -20.84 -13.17 9.64
C PRO A 40 -20.66 -14.63 10.09
N GLN A 41 -21.45 -15.55 9.53
CA GLN A 41 -21.44 -16.99 9.87
C GLN A 41 -20.24 -17.76 9.31
N LEU A 42 -19.51 -17.17 8.37
CA LEU A 42 -18.34 -17.82 7.74
C LEU A 42 -17.06 -17.50 8.53
N TRP A 43 -16.77 -18.29 9.56
CA TRP A 43 -15.65 -18.09 10.47
C TRP A 43 -14.40 -18.86 10.12
N LYS A 44 -14.57 -20.07 9.53
CA LYS A 44 -13.49 -21.00 9.23
C LYS A 44 -13.29 -21.13 7.73
N VAL A 45 -12.06 -20.91 7.28
CA VAL A 45 -11.71 -20.94 5.85
C VAL A 45 -10.57 -21.90 5.57
N ALA A 46 -10.67 -22.65 4.49
CA ALA A 46 -9.52 -23.39 3.94
C ALA A 46 -8.93 -22.64 2.75
N ILE A 47 -7.62 -22.52 2.72
CA ILE A 47 -6.85 -22.01 1.58
C ILE A 47 -6.24 -23.24 0.87
N VAL A 48 -6.60 -23.44 -0.39
CA VAL A 48 -6.23 -24.65 -1.11
C VAL A 48 -5.50 -24.37 -2.43
N ASN A 49 -4.53 -25.24 -2.75
CA ASN A 49 -3.86 -25.25 -4.05
C ASN A 49 -4.67 -26.09 -5.05
N ASN A 50 -5.47 -25.43 -5.89
CA ASN A 50 -6.24 -26.06 -6.96
C ASN A 50 -5.67 -25.79 -8.36
N THR A 51 -4.40 -25.37 -8.43
CA THR A 51 -3.77 -25.12 -9.73
C THR A 51 -3.59 -26.42 -10.52
N SER A 52 -3.83 -26.37 -11.82
CA SER A 52 -3.55 -27.49 -12.71
C SER A 52 -2.05 -27.74 -12.78
N ASN A 53 -1.66 -29.01 -12.78
CA ASN A 53 -0.27 -29.41 -13.07
C ASN A 53 0.17 -28.97 -14.48
N ILE A 54 -0.78 -28.85 -15.41
CA ILE A 54 -0.59 -28.34 -16.76
C ILE A 54 -1.58 -27.20 -17.00
N PRO A 55 -1.30 -25.98 -16.52
CA PRO A 55 -2.18 -24.83 -16.76
C PRO A 55 -2.14 -24.41 -18.23
N ASP A 56 -3.26 -23.91 -18.74
CA ASP A 56 -3.37 -23.35 -20.10
C ASP A 56 -2.81 -21.92 -20.17
N ASN A 57 -1.54 -21.77 -19.85
CA ASN A 57 -0.84 -20.49 -19.81
C ASN A 57 0.06 -20.33 -21.04
N LYS A 58 0.13 -19.10 -21.57
CA LYS A 58 1.10 -18.76 -22.60
C LYS A 58 2.48 -18.61 -21.99
N LEU A 59 3.40 -19.49 -22.37
CA LEU A 59 4.82 -19.44 -21.98
C LEU A 59 5.64 -18.98 -23.19
N ILE A 60 5.81 -17.68 -23.34
CA ILE A 60 6.56 -17.05 -24.43
C ILE A 60 7.69 -16.20 -23.91
N THR A 61 8.77 -16.14 -24.69
CA THR A 61 9.89 -15.22 -24.42
C THR A 61 10.07 -14.33 -25.64
N THR A 62 10.20 -13.02 -25.41
CA THR A 62 10.43 -12.03 -26.45
C THR A 62 11.61 -11.14 -26.09
N THR A 63 12.49 -10.86 -27.06
CA THR A 63 13.57 -9.91 -26.92
C THR A 63 13.27 -8.72 -27.82
N GLU A 64 13.30 -7.51 -27.25
CA GLU A 64 13.01 -6.29 -28.00
C GLU A 64 14.23 -5.87 -28.80
N LYS A 65 13.99 -5.40 -30.05
CA LYS A 65 15.01 -4.71 -30.84
C LYS A 65 15.18 -3.30 -30.30
N ILE A 66 16.38 -3.01 -29.79
CA ILE A 66 16.69 -1.71 -29.22
C ILE A 66 17.02 -0.72 -30.32
N LYS A 67 16.46 0.48 -30.27
CA LYS A 67 16.80 1.57 -31.18
C LYS A 67 18.14 2.18 -30.79
N GLU A 68 19.00 2.42 -31.79
CA GLU A 68 20.24 3.15 -31.57
C GLU A 68 20.00 4.55 -30.99
N GLY A 69 20.87 5.00 -30.11
CA GLY A 69 20.76 6.31 -29.44
C GLY A 69 19.81 6.38 -28.27
N THR A 70 19.21 5.26 -27.85
CA THR A 70 18.44 5.19 -26.59
C THR A 70 19.31 4.77 -25.42
N PRO A 71 18.97 5.19 -24.17
CA PRO A 71 19.66 4.70 -22.96
C PRO A 71 19.49 3.20 -22.72
N LEU A 72 18.48 2.56 -23.32
CA LEU A 72 18.18 1.14 -23.15
C LEU A 72 19.22 0.31 -23.93
N VAL A 73 19.90 -0.61 -23.24
CA VAL A 73 20.90 -1.53 -23.80
C VAL A 73 20.29 -2.87 -24.19
N SER A 74 19.43 -3.42 -23.31
CA SER A 74 18.75 -4.69 -23.56
C SER A 74 17.40 -4.73 -22.86
N ARG A 75 16.45 -5.46 -23.44
CA ARG A 75 15.16 -5.78 -22.82
C ARG A 75 14.63 -7.10 -23.32
N ALA A 76 14.26 -7.96 -22.39
CA ALA A 76 13.63 -9.24 -22.67
C ALA A 76 12.45 -9.46 -21.73
N THR A 77 11.37 -10.02 -22.24
CA THR A 77 10.17 -10.36 -21.49
C THR A 77 9.89 -11.86 -21.63
N ALA A 78 9.66 -12.52 -20.51
CA ALA A 78 9.32 -13.93 -20.45
C ALA A 78 8.06 -14.15 -19.60
N TYR A 79 7.20 -15.06 -20.05
CA TYR A 79 6.08 -15.57 -19.25
C TYR A 79 6.46 -16.92 -18.66
N ALA A 80 6.15 -17.12 -17.39
CA ALA A 80 6.41 -18.35 -16.65
C ALA A 80 5.23 -18.67 -15.73
N ASN A 81 5.12 -19.92 -15.31
CA ASN A 81 4.24 -20.28 -14.19
C ASN A 81 4.97 -20.03 -12.88
N GLY A 82 4.29 -19.45 -11.89
CA GLY A 82 4.80 -19.34 -10.53
C GLY A 82 4.66 -20.66 -9.76
N ASP A 83 5.35 -20.74 -8.62
CA ASP A 83 5.20 -21.89 -7.71
C ASP A 83 3.87 -21.76 -6.95
N PRO A 84 2.89 -22.64 -7.21
CA PRO A 84 1.57 -22.55 -6.60
C PRO A 84 1.57 -22.96 -5.13
N LYS A 85 2.52 -23.80 -4.69
CA LYS A 85 2.64 -24.19 -3.29
C LYS A 85 3.06 -22.98 -2.45
N ILE A 86 4.15 -22.33 -2.83
CA ILE A 86 4.66 -21.12 -2.16
C ILE A 86 3.59 -20.02 -2.14
N ALA A 87 2.88 -19.80 -3.25
CA ALA A 87 1.84 -18.78 -3.32
C ALA A 87 0.60 -19.12 -2.45
N THR A 88 0.24 -20.41 -2.32
CA THR A 88 -0.86 -20.84 -1.45
C THR A 88 -0.49 -20.69 0.01
N GLU A 89 0.73 -21.05 0.40
CA GLU A 89 1.27 -20.84 1.74
C GLU A 89 1.24 -19.35 2.10
N SER A 90 1.80 -18.50 1.24
CA SER A 90 1.82 -17.05 1.45
C SER A 90 0.42 -16.43 1.53
N LEU A 91 -0.53 -16.89 0.70
CA LEU A 91 -1.93 -16.45 0.75
C LEU A 91 -2.57 -16.80 2.10
N ALA A 92 -2.34 -18.01 2.60
CA ALA A 92 -2.89 -18.47 3.88
C ALA A 92 -2.27 -17.70 5.06
N GLU A 93 -0.95 -17.54 5.07
CA GLU A 93 -0.23 -16.80 6.09
C GLU A 93 -0.70 -15.34 6.17
N GLU A 94 -0.82 -14.66 5.03
CA GLU A 94 -1.24 -13.27 5.01
C GLU A 94 -2.72 -13.11 5.43
N ILE A 95 -3.63 -14.01 5.01
CA ILE A 95 -5.03 -14.00 5.48
C ILE A 95 -5.08 -14.25 7.00
N ALA A 96 -4.30 -15.21 7.52
CA ALA A 96 -4.24 -15.50 8.94
C ALA A 96 -3.70 -14.31 9.74
N HIS A 97 -2.68 -13.63 9.23
CA HIS A 97 -2.09 -12.44 9.86
C HIS A 97 -3.10 -11.29 10.05
N GLN A 98 -4.11 -11.18 9.16
CA GLN A 98 -5.15 -10.15 9.28
C GLN A 98 -6.17 -10.45 10.40
N ASN A 99 -6.17 -11.64 11.01
CA ASN A 99 -7.07 -12.05 12.11
C ASN A 99 -8.57 -11.80 11.80
N TYR A 100 -8.96 -11.90 10.53
CA TYR A 100 -10.34 -11.66 10.10
C TYR A 100 -11.23 -12.89 10.22
N PHE A 101 -10.66 -14.09 10.08
CA PHE A 101 -11.32 -15.38 10.29
C PHE A 101 -10.83 -16.01 11.61
N GLU A 102 -11.70 -16.79 12.24
CA GLU A 102 -11.37 -17.50 13.48
C GLU A 102 -10.32 -18.61 13.25
N GLU A 103 -10.45 -19.29 12.09
CA GLU A 103 -9.56 -20.38 11.73
C GLU A 103 -9.22 -20.32 10.24
N VAL A 104 -7.93 -20.41 9.94
CA VAL A 104 -7.41 -20.49 8.57
C VAL A 104 -6.66 -21.81 8.44
N VAL A 105 -7.24 -22.75 7.70
CA VAL A 105 -6.64 -24.06 7.43
C VAL A 105 -5.94 -24.00 6.07
N ILE A 106 -4.70 -24.47 6.00
CA ILE A 106 -3.96 -24.55 4.75
C ILE A 106 -3.95 -25.96 4.19
N CYS A 107 -4.19 -26.07 2.88
CA CYS A 107 -3.98 -27.29 2.11
C CYS A 107 -3.13 -26.94 0.87
N ASP A 108 -1.82 -26.97 1.04
CA ASP A 108 -0.83 -26.64 0.01
C ASP A 108 -0.62 -27.78 -1.00
N SER A 109 -1.11 -28.98 -0.68
CA SER A 109 -1.04 -30.14 -1.55
C SER A 109 -1.82 -29.90 -2.84
N ALA A 110 -1.16 -30.14 -3.98
CA ALA A 110 -1.76 -29.91 -5.29
C ALA A 110 -2.95 -30.85 -5.56
N LEU A 111 -4.17 -30.31 -5.50
CA LEU A 111 -5.40 -31.09 -5.79
C LEU A 111 -5.44 -31.62 -7.21
N ARG A 112 -4.72 -30.97 -8.13
CA ARG A 112 -4.67 -31.30 -9.57
C ARG A 112 -3.32 -31.89 -10.00
N ALA A 113 -2.56 -32.49 -9.08
CA ALA A 113 -1.25 -33.10 -9.38
C ALA A 113 -1.27 -34.15 -10.51
N ASN A 114 -2.40 -34.80 -10.70
CA ASN A 114 -2.56 -35.87 -11.70
C ASN A 114 -3.20 -35.41 -13.02
N ASP A 115 -3.39 -34.09 -13.21
CA ASP A 115 -3.91 -33.57 -14.47
C ASP A 115 -2.97 -33.93 -15.65
N LYS A 116 -3.55 -34.45 -16.71
CA LYS A 116 -2.83 -34.87 -17.93
C LYS A 116 -3.07 -33.94 -19.12
N LEU A 117 -4.04 -33.04 -19.02
CA LEU A 117 -4.42 -32.14 -20.10
C LEU A 117 -4.34 -30.71 -19.58
N ALA A 118 -3.89 -29.79 -20.43
CA ALA A 118 -3.92 -28.36 -20.14
C ALA A 118 -5.37 -27.92 -19.98
N ARG A 119 -5.67 -27.29 -18.85
CA ARG A 119 -7.00 -26.76 -18.54
C ARG A 119 -6.96 -25.67 -17.48
N GLU A 120 -8.01 -24.89 -17.45
CA GLU A 120 -8.32 -24.04 -16.32
C GLU A 120 -8.89 -24.88 -15.17
N SER A 121 -8.41 -24.66 -13.96
CA SER A 121 -8.86 -25.37 -12.76
C SER A 121 -10.16 -24.76 -12.21
N THR A 122 -11.06 -25.62 -11.74
CA THR A 122 -12.28 -25.23 -11.03
C THR A 122 -12.75 -26.41 -10.18
N LEU A 123 -13.10 -26.17 -8.93
CA LEU A 123 -13.69 -27.18 -8.07
C LEU A 123 -15.17 -27.35 -8.40
N SER A 124 -15.62 -28.61 -8.53
CA SER A 124 -17.03 -28.96 -8.57
C SER A 124 -17.68 -28.77 -7.18
N GLN A 125 -19.00 -28.65 -7.13
CA GLN A 125 -19.73 -28.54 -5.86
C GLN A 125 -19.47 -29.71 -4.92
N GLU A 126 -19.36 -30.93 -5.48
CA GLU A 126 -19.09 -32.13 -4.69
C GLU A 126 -17.69 -32.10 -4.09
N GLU A 127 -16.67 -31.71 -4.86
CA GLU A 127 -15.31 -31.52 -4.34
C GLU A 127 -15.26 -30.46 -3.23
N VAL A 128 -15.99 -29.33 -3.40
CA VAL A 128 -16.08 -28.28 -2.37
C VAL A 128 -16.70 -28.81 -1.08
N ARG A 129 -17.80 -29.58 -1.16
CA ARG A 129 -18.45 -30.17 0.02
C ARG A 129 -17.55 -31.17 0.74
N GLN A 130 -16.91 -32.04 -0.01
CA GLN A 130 -15.99 -33.03 0.55
C GLN A 130 -14.78 -32.38 1.23
N LEU A 131 -14.17 -31.41 0.58
CA LEU A 131 -13.04 -30.65 1.14
C LEU A 131 -13.47 -29.87 2.40
N ALA A 132 -14.57 -29.13 2.33
CA ALA A 132 -15.05 -28.35 3.47
C ALA A 132 -15.37 -29.24 4.68
N SER A 133 -16.05 -30.38 4.42
CA SER A 133 -16.36 -31.35 5.46
C SER A 133 -15.12 -32.03 6.05
N SER A 134 -14.15 -32.41 5.20
CA SER A 134 -12.93 -33.07 5.66
C SER A 134 -11.98 -32.17 6.44
N LEU A 135 -11.96 -30.87 6.10
CA LEU A 135 -11.13 -29.85 6.75
C LEU A 135 -11.86 -29.16 7.91
N GLY A 136 -13.18 -29.39 8.07
CA GLY A 136 -13.97 -28.77 9.13
C GLY A 136 -14.17 -27.26 8.96
N VAL A 137 -14.25 -26.77 7.72
CA VAL A 137 -14.35 -25.34 7.40
C VAL A 137 -15.69 -24.97 6.76
N ASP A 138 -16.05 -23.69 6.83
CA ASP A 138 -17.30 -23.17 6.29
C ASP A 138 -17.24 -22.93 4.79
N PHE A 139 -16.05 -22.58 4.27
CA PHE A 139 -15.84 -22.24 2.86
C PHE A 139 -14.39 -22.39 2.44
N ILE A 140 -14.14 -22.28 1.14
CA ILE A 140 -12.83 -22.49 0.55
C ILE A 140 -12.43 -21.28 -0.28
N ILE A 141 -11.18 -20.88 -0.16
CA ILE A 141 -10.48 -19.95 -1.06
C ILE A 141 -9.42 -20.78 -1.79
N ALA A 142 -9.53 -20.89 -3.11
CA ALA A 142 -8.64 -21.70 -3.92
C ALA A 142 -7.76 -20.83 -4.83
N LEU A 143 -6.45 -21.07 -4.79
CA LEU A 143 -5.54 -20.61 -5.83
C LEU A 143 -5.72 -21.54 -7.05
N GLU A 144 -6.20 -20.98 -8.16
CA GLU A 144 -6.55 -21.75 -9.37
C GLU A 144 -5.48 -21.66 -10.46
N ASN A 145 -4.77 -20.56 -10.52
CA ASN A 145 -3.71 -20.31 -11.50
C ASN A 145 -2.74 -19.25 -10.98
N LEU A 146 -1.49 -19.35 -11.42
CA LEU A 146 -0.46 -18.34 -11.16
C LEU A 146 0.46 -18.19 -12.37
N GLN A 147 0.23 -17.14 -13.16
CA GLN A 147 1.12 -16.76 -14.24
C GLN A 147 1.96 -15.55 -13.85
N LEU A 148 3.22 -15.56 -14.25
CA LEU A 148 4.19 -14.49 -14.05
C LEU A 148 4.63 -13.92 -15.40
N LYS A 149 4.85 -12.60 -15.44
CA LYS A 149 5.47 -11.90 -16.57
C LYS A 149 6.72 -11.20 -16.08
N ALA A 150 7.89 -11.74 -16.36
CA ALA A 150 9.17 -11.15 -16.00
C ALA A 150 9.73 -10.30 -17.14
N THR A 151 10.10 -9.07 -16.88
CA THR A 151 10.80 -8.19 -17.81
C THR A 151 12.16 -7.82 -17.25
N LYS A 152 13.22 -8.25 -17.92
CA LYS A 152 14.61 -7.89 -17.59
C LYS A 152 15.09 -6.81 -18.54
N SER A 153 15.71 -5.78 -18.01
CA SER A 153 16.26 -4.67 -18.81
C SER A 153 17.57 -4.17 -18.25
N VAL A 154 18.41 -3.69 -19.15
CA VAL A 154 19.63 -2.95 -18.80
C VAL A 154 19.59 -1.60 -19.51
N ARG A 155 19.79 -0.52 -18.78
CA ARG A 155 19.83 0.85 -19.33
C ARG A 155 20.99 1.65 -18.77
N PHE A 156 21.47 2.60 -19.53
CA PHE A 156 22.45 3.57 -19.09
C PHE A 156 21.75 4.79 -18.46
N LEU A 157 22.20 5.18 -17.29
CA LEU A 157 21.70 6.35 -16.56
C LEU A 157 22.71 7.49 -16.74
N ASN A 158 22.40 8.42 -17.62
CA ASN A 158 23.28 9.55 -17.94
C ASN A 158 23.61 10.41 -16.72
N GLU A 159 22.64 10.65 -15.84
CA GLU A 159 22.80 11.48 -14.64
C GLU A 159 23.79 10.91 -13.63
N PHE A 160 23.88 9.58 -13.55
CA PHE A 160 24.72 8.86 -12.59
C PHE A 160 25.96 8.23 -13.26
N ASN A 161 26.09 8.34 -14.57
CA ASN A 161 27.16 7.73 -15.37
C ASN A 161 27.37 6.24 -15.05
N CYS A 162 26.28 5.49 -14.89
CA CYS A 162 26.29 4.06 -14.58
C CYS A 162 25.21 3.31 -15.35
N PHE A 163 25.27 1.97 -15.34
CA PHE A 163 24.24 1.10 -15.88
C PHE A 163 23.33 0.59 -14.75
N GLN A 164 22.03 0.58 -15.01
CA GLN A 164 21.02 -0.04 -14.17
C GLN A 164 20.53 -1.31 -14.84
N GLY A 165 20.65 -2.44 -14.15
CA GLY A 165 19.94 -3.68 -14.43
C GLY A 165 18.66 -3.73 -13.61
N ALA A 166 17.52 -3.95 -14.24
CA ALA A 166 16.24 -4.03 -13.56
C ALA A 166 15.47 -5.29 -13.98
N VAL A 167 14.82 -5.92 -13.01
CA VAL A 167 13.90 -7.02 -13.19
C VAL A 167 12.55 -6.61 -12.62
N ASP A 168 11.54 -6.52 -13.47
CA ASP A 168 10.14 -6.28 -13.11
C ASP A 168 9.35 -7.56 -13.32
N VAL A 169 8.68 -8.06 -12.28
CA VAL A 169 7.83 -9.24 -12.37
C VAL A 169 6.40 -8.87 -12.01
N LYS A 170 5.54 -8.92 -13.01
CA LYS A 170 4.10 -8.80 -12.83
C LYS A 170 3.49 -10.16 -12.59
N VAL A 171 2.72 -10.28 -11.50
CA VAL A 171 2.07 -11.52 -11.09
C VAL A 171 0.58 -11.48 -11.41
N TYR A 172 0.01 -12.61 -11.82
CA TYR A 172 -1.39 -12.78 -12.20
C TYR A 172 -1.98 -14.02 -11.50
N PRO A 173 -2.21 -13.98 -10.20
CA PRO A 173 -2.92 -15.04 -9.50
C PRO A 173 -4.40 -15.05 -9.90
N THR A 174 -4.98 -16.24 -10.04
CA THR A 174 -6.43 -16.43 -10.14
C THR A 174 -6.90 -17.11 -8.88
N VAL A 175 -7.79 -16.46 -8.14
CA VAL A 175 -8.33 -16.97 -6.88
C VAL A 175 -9.85 -17.06 -6.97
N LYS A 176 -10.41 -18.21 -6.56
CA LYS A 176 -11.85 -18.43 -6.49
C LYS A 176 -12.29 -18.70 -5.06
N VAL A 177 -13.47 -18.18 -4.70
CA VAL A 177 -14.10 -18.41 -3.41
C VAL A 177 -15.28 -19.34 -3.61
N TYR A 178 -15.31 -20.45 -2.88
CA TYR A 178 -16.33 -21.48 -2.98
C TYR A 178 -17.10 -21.65 -1.67
N LEU A 179 -18.41 -21.77 -1.79
CA LEU A 179 -19.32 -22.14 -0.71
C LEU A 179 -19.87 -23.54 -0.97
N PRO A 180 -19.91 -24.46 0.02
CA PRO A 180 -20.40 -25.83 -0.15
C PRO A 180 -21.81 -25.91 -0.73
N GLU A 181 -22.68 -24.95 -0.42
CA GLU A 181 -24.06 -24.91 -0.87
C GLU A 181 -24.25 -24.36 -2.30
N ARG A 182 -23.18 -23.87 -2.94
CA ARG A 182 -23.24 -23.29 -4.28
C ARG A 182 -22.59 -24.16 -5.32
N SER A 183 -23.27 -24.30 -6.48
CA SER A 183 -22.73 -25.04 -7.64
C SER A 183 -21.67 -24.26 -8.43
N ARG A 184 -21.53 -22.97 -8.18
CA ARG A 184 -20.56 -22.09 -8.81
C ARG A 184 -19.78 -21.31 -7.77
N PRO A 185 -18.56 -20.87 -8.07
CA PRO A 185 -17.81 -19.98 -7.18
C PRO A 185 -18.64 -18.77 -6.78
N MET A 186 -18.54 -18.34 -5.53
CA MET A 186 -19.12 -17.10 -5.05
C MET A 186 -18.55 -15.91 -5.81
N THR A 187 -17.25 -15.95 -6.05
CA THR A 187 -16.52 -14.96 -6.85
C THR A 187 -15.24 -15.57 -7.44
N THR A 188 -14.77 -14.91 -8.49
CA THR A 188 -13.44 -15.16 -9.07
C THR A 188 -12.69 -13.84 -9.13
N LEU A 189 -11.47 -13.85 -8.60
CA LEU A 189 -10.58 -12.69 -8.58
C LEU A 189 -9.41 -12.93 -9.54
N HIS A 190 -9.09 -11.92 -10.33
CA HIS A 190 -7.93 -11.87 -11.22
C HIS A 190 -7.07 -10.63 -10.89
N PRO A 191 -6.59 -10.51 -9.66
CA PRO A 191 -5.76 -9.37 -9.30
C PRO A 191 -4.43 -9.45 -10.02
N ASN A 192 -3.75 -8.30 -10.12
CA ASN A 192 -2.38 -8.26 -10.59
C ASN A 192 -1.63 -7.15 -9.88
N ASP A 193 -0.34 -7.36 -9.69
CA ASP A 193 0.57 -6.38 -9.12
C ASP A 193 1.99 -6.67 -9.59
N SER A 194 2.96 -5.81 -9.29
CA SER A 194 4.34 -5.96 -9.73
C SER A 194 5.30 -5.85 -8.55
N ILE A 195 6.32 -6.71 -8.55
CA ILE A 195 7.50 -6.62 -7.70
C ILE A 195 8.72 -6.38 -8.58
N PHE A 196 9.67 -5.58 -8.13
CA PHE A 196 10.85 -5.27 -8.92
C PHE A 196 12.13 -5.28 -8.08
N TRP A 197 13.24 -5.58 -8.75
CA TRP A 197 14.60 -5.50 -8.22
C TRP A 197 15.45 -4.69 -9.18
N GLU A 198 16.38 -3.94 -8.62
CA GLU A 198 17.34 -3.15 -9.42
C GLU A 198 18.74 -3.26 -8.86
N GLU A 199 19.72 -3.25 -9.76
CA GLU A 199 21.14 -3.31 -9.45
C GLU A 199 21.91 -2.35 -10.35
N PHE A 200 23.04 -1.86 -9.87
CA PHE A 200 23.84 -0.89 -10.56
C PHE A 200 25.25 -1.43 -10.83
N GLY A 201 25.85 -1.03 -11.97
CA GLY A 201 27.21 -1.40 -12.35
C GLY A 201 27.89 -0.34 -13.20
N GLY A 202 29.22 -0.36 -13.22
CA GLY A 202 30.02 0.50 -14.10
C GLY A 202 29.95 0.10 -15.58
N THR A 203 29.54 -1.14 -15.86
CA THR A 203 29.31 -1.66 -17.21
C THR A 203 27.94 -2.35 -17.32
N ALA A 204 27.41 -2.46 -18.54
CA ALA A 204 26.16 -3.18 -18.79
C ALA A 204 26.22 -4.65 -18.37
N VAL A 205 27.38 -5.30 -18.57
CA VAL A 205 27.59 -6.70 -18.18
C VAL A 205 27.57 -6.84 -16.65
N GLU A 206 28.22 -5.94 -15.95
CA GLU A 206 28.26 -5.94 -14.49
C GLU A 206 26.84 -5.75 -13.90
N ALA A 207 26.09 -4.76 -14.38
CA ALA A 207 24.72 -4.53 -13.98
C ALA A 207 23.82 -5.76 -14.25
N ALA A 208 23.96 -6.39 -15.44
CA ALA A 208 23.23 -7.59 -15.80
C ALA A 208 23.58 -8.80 -14.91
N THR A 209 24.85 -8.96 -14.55
CA THR A 209 25.32 -10.10 -13.73
C THR A 209 24.88 -10.00 -12.27
N ARG A 210 24.70 -8.78 -11.76
CA ARG A 210 24.24 -8.52 -10.39
C ARG A 210 22.73 -8.71 -10.19
N MET A 211 21.94 -8.70 -11.28
CA MET A 211 20.49 -8.90 -11.16
C MET A 211 20.14 -10.18 -10.40
N ILE A 212 18.97 -10.17 -9.74
CA ILE A 212 18.42 -11.33 -9.04
C ILE A 212 18.41 -12.57 -9.95
N ARG A 213 18.77 -13.73 -9.39
CA ARG A 213 18.79 -15.01 -10.11
C ARG A 213 17.37 -15.49 -10.40
N ASP A 214 17.19 -16.19 -11.52
CA ASP A 214 15.87 -16.63 -11.98
C ASP A 214 15.12 -17.46 -10.92
N LYS A 215 15.79 -18.39 -10.26
CA LYS A 215 15.18 -19.21 -9.21
C LYS A 215 14.66 -18.36 -8.05
N GLN A 216 15.50 -17.49 -7.52
CA GLN A 216 15.14 -16.61 -6.41
C GLN A 216 14.02 -15.64 -6.82
N MET A 217 14.08 -15.08 -8.03
CA MET A 217 13.04 -14.22 -8.59
C MET A 217 11.69 -14.94 -8.64
N LEU A 218 11.63 -16.20 -9.10
CA LEU A 218 10.40 -16.96 -9.17
C LEU A 218 9.84 -17.30 -7.78
N GLU A 219 10.71 -17.63 -6.81
CA GLU A 219 10.31 -17.90 -5.42
C GLU A 219 9.75 -16.63 -4.76
N GLU A 220 10.46 -15.50 -4.82
CA GLU A 220 9.99 -14.23 -4.24
C GLU A 220 8.73 -13.70 -4.95
N ALA A 221 8.63 -13.86 -6.26
CA ALA A 221 7.43 -13.50 -7.01
C ALA A 221 6.23 -14.39 -6.64
N ALA A 222 6.43 -15.67 -6.31
CA ALA A 222 5.36 -16.55 -5.85
C ALA A 222 4.88 -16.17 -4.44
N VAL A 223 5.79 -15.84 -3.51
CA VAL A 223 5.43 -15.28 -2.20
C VAL A 223 4.61 -14.00 -2.38
N PHE A 224 5.12 -13.06 -3.17
CA PHE A 224 4.40 -11.80 -3.43
C PHE A 224 3.01 -12.05 -4.05
N ALA A 225 2.90 -12.99 -5.00
CA ALA A 225 1.63 -13.31 -5.66
C ALA A 225 0.56 -13.82 -4.67
N GLY A 226 0.96 -14.52 -3.60
CA GLY A 226 0.06 -14.96 -2.53
C GLY A 226 -0.53 -13.78 -1.74
N THR A 227 0.22 -12.70 -1.54
CA THR A 227 -0.26 -11.52 -0.78
C THR A 227 -1.22 -10.65 -1.60
N VAL A 228 -1.08 -10.59 -2.93
CA VAL A 228 -1.83 -9.67 -3.81
C VAL A 228 -3.36 -9.83 -3.71
N PRO A 229 -3.95 -11.04 -3.63
CA PRO A 229 -5.40 -11.21 -3.50
C PRO A 229 -5.99 -10.74 -2.17
N VAL A 230 -5.19 -10.68 -1.10
CA VAL A 230 -5.68 -10.52 0.28
C VAL A 230 -6.47 -9.23 0.49
N LYS A 231 -6.01 -8.11 -0.08
CA LYS A 231 -6.70 -6.80 -0.02
C LYS A 231 -8.12 -6.81 -0.64
N TYR A 232 -8.43 -7.79 -1.48
CA TYR A 232 -9.76 -7.97 -2.07
C TYR A 232 -10.64 -8.88 -1.22
N LEU A 233 -10.03 -9.70 -0.36
CA LEU A 233 -10.69 -10.74 0.44
C LEU A 233 -11.02 -10.27 1.86
N VAL A 234 -10.09 -9.61 2.53
CA VAL A 234 -10.22 -9.22 3.94
C VAL A 234 -9.84 -7.76 4.16
N PRO A 235 -10.44 -7.06 5.14
CA PRO A 235 -10.00 -5.72 5.51
C PRO A 235 -8.54 -5.72 5.93
N MET A 236 -7.78 -4.69 5.51
CA MET A 236 -6.34 -4.61 5.77
C MET A 236 -5.96 -3.28 6.39
N TRP A 237 -5.02 -3.31 7.32
CA TRP A 237 -4.40 -2.11 7.84
C TRP A 237 -3.55 -1.44 6.77
N LYS A 238 -3.75 -0.14 6.61
CA LYS A 238 -3.01 0.70 5.68
C LYS A 238 -2.36 1.85 6.44
N LYS A 239 -1.10 2.08 6.13
CA LYS A 239 -0.35 3.23 6.63
C LYS A 239 -0.52 4.41 5.68
N GLY A 240 -1.11 5.50 6.17
CA GLY A 240 -1.26 6.76 5.44
C GLY A 240 -0.27 7.81 5.94
N THR A 241 0.30 8.58 5.02
CA THR A 241 1.15 9.72 5.35
C THR A 241 0.30 10.98 5.50
N ARG A 242 0.51 11.73 6.58
CA ARG A 242 -0.13 13.03 6.84
C ARG A 242 0.92 14.09 7.07
N TYR A 243 0.54 15.31 6.81
CA TYR A 243 1.42 16.47 6.98
C TYR A 243 0.80 17.43 7.98
N LEU A 244 1.58 17.84 8.96
CA LEU A 244 1.23 18.83 9.97
C LEU A 244 2.06 20.08 9.79
N TYR A 245 1.41 21.23 9.79
CA TYR A 245 2.10 22.50 9.86
C TYR A 245 2.53 22.80 11.29
N THR A 246 3.83 22.93 11.52
CA THR A 246 4.42 23.15 12.85
C THR A 246 4.83 24.60 13.09
N GLY A 247 4.67 25.48 12.10
CA GLY A 247 5.12 26.87 12.15
C GLY A 247 4.05 27.86 11.75
N GLY A 248 4.36 29.17 11.98
CA GLY A 248 3.54 30.31 11.58
C GLY A 248 2.95 31.13 12.71
N SER A 249 2.83 30.59 13.91
CA SER A 249 2.43 31.30 15.14
C SER A 249 2.93 30.57 16.38
N VAL A 250 2.88 31.21 17.56
CA VAL A 250 3.25 30.53 18.80
C VAL A 250 2.36 29.33 19.07
N PRO A 251 1.00 29.42 19.03
CA PRO A 251 0.17 28.22 19.25
C PRO A 251 0.46 27.04 18.28
N MET A 252 0.82 27.33 17.03
CA MET A 252 1.17 26.25 16.07
C MET A 252 2.48 25.55 16.45
N ARG A 253 3.47 26.27 16.99
CA ARG A 253 4.73 25.66 17.46
C ARG A 253 4.54 24.84 18.73
N ASP A 254 3.77 25.39 19.66
CA ASP A 254 3.49 24.72 20.93
C ASP A 254 2.65 23.45 20.70
N ALA A 255 1.65 23.51 19.82
CA ALA A 255 0.89 22.32 19.39
C ALA A 255 1.78 21.21 18.81
N ALA A 256 2.83 21.55 18.06
CA ALA A 256 3.76 20.56 17.54
C ALA A 256 4.53 19.80 18.65
N ILE A 257 4.77 20.44 19.79
CA ILE A 257 5.36 19.79 20.97
C ILE A 257 4.36 18.78 21.54
N TYR A 258 3.10 19.17 21.75
CA TYR A 258 2.06 18.29 22.27
C TYR A 258 1.80 17.06 21.35
N VAL A 259 1.88 17.24 20.01
CA VAL A 259 1.81 16.09 19.08
C VAL A 259 2.92 15.08 19.34
N ARG A 260 4.17 15.54 19.56
CA ARG A 260 5.31 14.66 19.85
C ARG A 260 5.19 13.97 21.22
N GLU A 261 4.47 14.58 22.15
CA GLU A 261 4.11 14.02 23.45
C GLU A 261 2.83 13.17 23.42
N ASN A 262 2.27 12.93 22.23
CA ASN A 262 1.00 12.23 22.00
C ASN A 262 -0.23 12.87 22.68
N SER A 263 -0.14 14.15 23.07
CA SER A 263 -1.22 14.95 23.67
C SER A 263 -2.03 15.67 22.59
N TRP A 264 -2.77 14.89 21.79
CA TRP A 264 -3.50 15.40 20.63
C TRP A 264 -4.62 16.39 20.98
N ASP A 265 -5.25 16.24 22.14
CA ASP A 265 -6.34 17.12 22.58
C ASP A 265 -5.80 18.52 22.94
N ASP A 266 -4.63 18.58 23.58
CA ASP A 266 -3.96 19.87 23.87
C ASP A 266 -3.48 20.54 22.57
N ALA A 267 -2.95 19.76 21.62
CA ALA A 267 -2.58 20.26 20.31
C ALA A 267 -3.80 20.85 19.57
N TYR A 268 -4.95 20.18 19.63
CA TYR A 268 -6.20 20.64 19.01
C TYR A 268 -6.66 21.99 19.57
N GLU A 269 -6.63 22.19 20.88
CA GLU A 269 -7.01 23.47 21.50
C GLU A 269 -6.12 24.63 20.98
N LEU A 270 -4.82 24.37 20.84
CA LEU A 270 -3.89 25.39 20.31
C LEU A 270 -4.11 25.66 18.81
N TRP A 271 -4.46 24.62 18.01
CA TRP A 271 -4.82 24.83 16.62
C TRP A 271 -6.13 25.60 16.46
N ASN A 272 -7.13 25.37 17.31
CA ASN A 272 -8.34 26.17 17.35
C ASN A 272 -8.03 27.63 17.71
N GLN A 273 -7.21 27.87 18.73
CA GLN A 273 -6.77 29.22 19.09
C GLN A 273 -6.04 29.87 17.90
N ALA A 274 -5.17 29.14 17.20
CA ALA A 274 -4.47 29.64 16.02
C ALA A 274 -5.42 29.97 14.85
N PHE A 275 -6.47 29.17 14.65
CA PHE A 275 -7.47 29.39 13.62
C PHE A 275 -8.34 30.62 13.90
N GLU A 276 -8.87 30.73 15.10
CA GLU A 276 -9.76 31.82 15.48
C GLU A 276 -9.00 33.16 15.69
N GLY A 277 -7.79 33.12 16.25
CA GLY A 277 -6.99 34.25 16.60
C GLY A 277 -6.34 35.00 15.42
N THR A 278 -6.56 34.59 14.16
CA THR A 278 -5.91 35.24 13.01
C THR A 278 -6.89 35.57 11.89
N LYS A 279 -6.64 36.68 11.19
CA LYS A 279 -7.29 37.03 9.92
C LYS A 279 -6.48 36.57 8.69
N ASN A 280 -5.26 36.10 8.89
CA ASN A 280 -4.36 35.68 7.81
C ASN A 280 -4.81 34.32 7.24
N GLN A 281 -5.18 34.28 5.95
CA GLN A 281 -5.72 33.11 5.29
C GLN A 281 -4.73 31.92 5.30
N LYS A 282 -3.42 32.17 5.15
CA LYS A 282 -2.40 31.11 5.16
C LYS A 282 -2.27 30.48 6.55
N LYS A 283 -2.34 31.27 7.61
CA LYS A 283 -2.32 30.76 9.00
C LYS A 283 -3.60 29.96 9.30
N LYS A 284 -4.77 30.48 8.88
CA LYS A 284 -6.04 29.74 9.01
C LYS A 284 -6.01 28.40 8.26
N MET A 285 -5.53 28.38 7.03
CA MET A 285 -5.42 27.14 6.24
C MET A 285 -4.57 26.09 6.95
N ARG A 286 -3.41 26.48 7.47
CA ARG A 286 -2.51 25.57 8.20
C ARG A 286 -3.15 24.97 9.45
N ALA A 287 -3.80 25.82 10.26
CA ALA A 287 -4.51 25.35 11.44
C ALA A 287 -5.68 24.44 11.08
N ALA A 288 -6.47 24.79 10.04
CA ALA A 288 -7.58 23.97 9.58
C ALA A 288 -7.13 22.57 9.09
N LEU A 289 -5.98 22.48 8.39
CA LEU A 289 -5.44 21.20 7.97
C LEU A 289 -5.04 20.32 9.17
N ASN A 290 -4.35 20.92 10.16
CA ASN A 290 -3.97 20.19 11.37
C ASN A 290 -5.20 19.72 12.17
N ILE A 291 -6.25 20.53 12.26
CA ILE A 291 -7.51 20.15 12.90
C ILE A 291 -8.18 18.99 12.13
N ALA A 292 -8.11 18.97 10.81
CA ALA A 292 -8.62 17.86 10.03
C ALA A 292 -7.87 16.54 10.37
N VAL A 293 -6.55 16.58 10.49
CA VAL A 293 -5.73 15.44 10.90
C VAL A 293 -6.08 14.98 12.32
N TYR A 294 -6.31 15.91 13.25
CA TYR A 294 -6.77 15.57 14.60
C TYR A 294 -8.08 14.78 14.58
N TYR A 295 -9.08 15.24 13.81
CA TYR A 295 -10.35 14.52 13.73
C TYR A 295 -10.22 13.17 13.04
N GLU A 296 -9.30 13.03 12.08
CA GLU A 296 -8.96 11.73 11.49
C GLU A 296 -8.36 10.78 12.54
N MET A 297 -7.44 11.26 13.38
CA MET A 297 -6.86 10.49 14.50
C MET A 297 -7.89 10.06 15.55
N LYS A 298 -9.00 10.78 15.66
CA LYS A 298 -10.13 10.44 16.53
C LYS A 298 -11.24 9.67 15.81
N ASP A 299 -10.97 9.07 14.65
CA ASP A 299 -11.92 8.34 13.79
C ASP A 299 -13.20 9.12 13.43
N SER A 300 -13.16 10.45 13.54
CA SER A 300 -14.26 11.34 13.18
C SER A 300 -14.15 11.80 11.72
N LEU A 301 -14.21 10.86 10.77
CA LEU A 301 -13.93 11.11 9.35
C LEU A 301 -14.79 12.23 8.76
N ALA A 302 -16.08 12.33 9.12
CA ALA A 302 -16.96 13.41 8.65
C ALA A 302 -16.48 14.79 9.07
N LYS A 303 -16.01 14.95 10.33
CA LYS A 303 -15.42 16.21 10.80
C LYS A 303 -14.05 16.48 10.18
N ALA A 304 -13.25 15.43 9.99
CA ALA A 304 -11.97 15.55 9.29
C ALA A 304 -12.17 16.06 7.87
N GLU A 305 -13.15 15.52 7.13
CA GLU A 305 -13.53 15.97 5.79
C GLU A 305 -13.96 17.44 5.77
N GLU A 306 -14.85 17.86 6.70
CA GLU A 306 -15.31 19.23 6.81
C GLU A 306 -14.13 20.23 7.00
N TRP A 307 -13.19 19.91 7.90
CA TRP A 307 -12.03 20.75 8.17
C TRP A 307 -11.01 20.73 7.02
N ALA A 308 -10.83 19.60 6.36
CA ALA A 308 -10.02 19.49 5.15
C ALA A 308 -10.60 20.32 3.99
N GLU A 309 -11.94 20.34 3.82
CA GLU A 309 -12.59 21.24 2.86
C GLU A 309 -12.35 22.71 3.16
N LYS A 310 -12.45 23.12 4.44
CA LYS A 310 -12.11 24.49 4.86
C LYS A 310 -10.66 24.83 4.51
N ALA A 311 -9.73 23.90 4.80
CA ALA A 311 -8.32 24.09 4.48
C ALA A 311 -8.09 24.22 2.97
N GLN A 312 -8.71 23.37 2.14
CA GLN A 312 -8.61 23.41 0.68
C GLN A 312 -9.18 24.72 0.10
N GLN A 313 -10.33 25.17 0.57
CA GLN A 313 -10.93 26.43 0.11
C GLN A 313 -10.04 27.64 0.42
N LEU A 314 -9.38 27.64 1.59
CA LEU A 314 -8.41 28.66 1.95
C LEU A 314 -7.14 28.57 1.09
N ALA A 315 -6.63 27.37 0.87
CA ALA A 315 -5.47 27.12 0.01
C ALA A 315 -5.72 27.59 -1.44
N LYS A 316 -6.89 27.31 -2.01
CA LYS A 316 -7.30 27.76 -3.33
C LYS A 316 -7.27 29.28 -3.49
N LYS A 317 -7.59 30.04 -2.44
CA LYS A 317 -7.52 31.51 -2.43
C LYS A 317 -6.08 32.03 -2.37
N ILE A 318 -5.17 31.26 -1.71
CA ILE A 318 -3.77 31.64 -1.49
C ILE A 318 -2.95 31.37 -2.78
N ASP A 319 -3.12 30.19 -3.37
CA ASP A 319 -2.25 29.67 -4.44
C ASP A 319 -2.73 30.03 -5.86
N LYS A 320 -3.55 31.07 -6.01
CA LYS A 320 -4.18 31.46 -7.30
C LYS A 320 -3.23 31.60 -8.50
N LYS A 321 -1.93 31.65 -8.30
CA LYS A 321 -0.92 31.87 -9.36
C LYS A 321 -0.06 30.66 -9.72
N ASN A 322 -0.02 29.58 -8.89
CA ASN A 322 1.01 28.53 -9.00
C ASN A 322 0.47 27.13 -9.37
N ILE A 323 -0.78 27.02 -9.82
CA ILE A 323 -1.42 25.68 -10.02
C ILE A 323 -0.94 24.98 -11.32
N THR A 324 -0.26 25.68 -12.21
CA THR A 324 0.00 25.22 -13.59
C THR A 324 1.41 24.68 -13.89
N ASP A 325 2.43 24.92 -13.07
CA ASP A 325 3.82 24.79 -13.58
C ASP A 325 4.82 23.98 -12.74
N SER A 326 4.46 23.18 -11.75
CA SER A 326 5.49 22.53 -10.92
C SER A 326 5.43 21.02 -10.88
N VAL A 327 6.29 20.36 -11.67
CA VAL A 327 6.50 18.90 -11.66
C VAL A 327 7.76 18.48 -10.90
N GLN A 328 8.58 19.39 -10.36
CA GLN A 328 9.82 19.07 -9.62
C GLN A 328 10.08 20.06 -8.49
N ALA A 329 9.30 19.99 -7.43
CA ALA A 329 9.54 20.83 -6.26
C ALA A 329 9.85 19.97 -5.03
N SER A 330 10.69 20.46 -4.11
CA SER A 330 10.82 19.88 -2.78
C SER A 330 9.45 19.92 -2.09
N ILE A 331 9.24 19.12 -1.04
CA ILE A 331 7.95 19.07 -0.33
C ILE A 331 7.53 20.44 0.21
N ASP A 332 8.48 21.33 0.46
CA ASP A 332 8.25 22.70 0.90
C ASP A 332 7.73 23.63 -0.21
N ASP A 333 7.92 23.25 -1.47
CA ASP A 333 7.51 24.00 -2.66
C ASP A 333 6.19 23.49 -3.27
N VAL A 334 5.63 22.37 -2.74
CA VAL A 334 4.34 21.85 -3.19
C VAL A 334 3.23 22.86 -2.87
N PRO A 335 2.41 23.29 -3.86
CA PRO A 335 1.31 24.20 -3.60
C PRO A 335 0.38 23.66 -2.50
N ASN A 336 0.00 24.52 -1.54
CA ASN A 336 -0.88 24.12 -0.45
C ASN A 336 -2.22 23.56 -0.95
N TYR A 337 -2.72 24.10 -2.09
CA TYR A 337 -3.94 23.60 -2.72
C TYR A 337 -3.81 22.14 -3.17
N TYR A 338 -2.66 21.75 -3.71
CA TYR A 338 -2.42 20.37 -4.15
C TYR A 338 -2.39 19.43 -2.95
N LEU A 339 -1.62 19.76 -1.91
CA LEU A 339 -1.52 19.00 -0.68
C LEU A 339 -2.89 18.78 -0.01
N THR A 340 -3.66 19.88 0.16
CA THR A 340 -4.99 19.81 0.78
C THR A 340 -6.00 19.06 -0.09
N SER A 341 -5.87 19.11 -1.43
CA SER A 341 -6.77 18.42 -2.35
C SER A 341 -6.54 16.91 -2.34
N LEU A 342 -5.29 16.45 -2.31
CA LEU A 342 -4.98 15.02 -2.19
C LEU A 342 -5.49 14.45 -0.87
N TYR A 343 -5.25 15.17 0.22
CA TYR A 343 -5.72 14.75 1.53
C TYR A 343 -7.25 14.67 1.61
N LEU A 344 -7.95 15.71 1.11
CA LEU A 344 -9.41 15.72 1.07
C LEU A 344 -9.97 14.58 0.20
N ALA A 345 -9.35 14.29 -0.94
CA ALA A 345 -9.77 13.20 -1.80
C ALA A 345 -9.69 11.84 -1.08
N GLU A 346 -8.59 11.60 -0.36
CA GLU A 346 -8.42 10.39 0.45
C GLU A 346 -9.45 10.28 1.59
N LEU A 347 -9.72 11.39 2.31
CA LEU A 347 -10.75 11.41 3.36
C LEU A 347 -12.15 11.11 2.80
N LYS A 348 -12.50 11.69 1.64
CA LYS A 348 -13.78 11.42 0.97
C LYS A 348 -13.92 9.96 0.57
N GLU A 349 -12.87 9.37 0.01
CA GLU A 349 -12.85 7.95 -0.32
C GLU A 349 -13.06 7.08 0.92
N ARG A 350 -12.30 7.33 2.00
CA ARG A 350 -12.43 6.60 3.27
C ARG A 350 -13.82 6.76 3.89
N ASN A 351 -14.36 7.97 3.89
CA ASN A 351 -15.70 8.23 4.43
C ASN A 351 -16.78 7.51 3.62
N ALA A 352 -16.68 7.48 2.29
CA ALA A 352 -17.57 6.71 1.42
C ALA A 352 -17.47 5.20 1.64
N GLN A 353 -16.30 4.68 2.01
CA GLN A 353 -16.05 3.26 2.28
C GLN A 353 -16.44 2.84 3.71
N LEU A 354 -16.66 3.78 4.63
CA LEU A 354 -16.94 3.50 6.04
C LEU A 354 -18.15 2.59 6.28
N PRO A 355 -19.29 2.71 5.57
CA PRO A 355 -20.42 1.78 5.74
C PRO A 355 -20.04 0.33 5.40
N LYS A 356 -19.25 0.13 4.35
CA LYS A 356 -18.76 -1.19 3.95
C LYS A 356 -17.82 -1.78 5.00
N LEU A 357 -16.89 -0.98 5.51
CA LEU A 357 -16.01 -1.39 6.59
C LEU A 357 -16.79 -1.79 7.85
N LYS A 358 -17.76 -0.98 8.25
CA LYS A 358 -18.64 -1.31 9.40
C LYS A 358 -19.39 -2.63 9.19
N LEU A 359 -19.87 -2.89 7.98
CA LEU A 359 -20.51 -4.16 7.64
C LEU A 359 -19.54 -5.34 7.77
N GLN A 360 -18.31 -5.20 7.23
CA GLN A 360 -17.30 -6.25 7.30
C GLN A 360 -16.83 -6.52 8.74
N MET A 361 -16.71 -5.47 9.56
CA MET A 361 -16.31 -5.58 10.96
C MET A 361 -17.44 -5.95 11.90
N SER A 362 -18.70 -5.98 11.45
CA SER A 362 -19.85 -6.36 12.28
C SER A 362 -19.81 -7.80 12.78
N ARG A 363 -19.01 -8.67 12.15
CA ARG A 363 -18.75 -10.04 12.62
C ARG A 363 -18.09 -10.12 14.00
N PHE A 364 -17.41 -9.06 14.40
CA PHE A 364 -16.77 -8.96 15.72
C PHE A 364 -17.66 -8.32 16.75
N ASN A 365 -18.97 -8.19 16.44
CA ASN A 365 -19.95 -7.46 17.22
C ASN A 365 -20.31 -8.17 18.44
N ASP A 366 -19.94 -8.13 19.46
CA ASP A 366 -20.55 -8.13 20.77
C ASP A 366 -19.49 -7.88 21.85
N CYS A 367 -18.27 -7.84 21.46
CA CYS A 367 -17.16 -7.44 22.35
C CYS A 367 -16.27 -6.42 21.66
N LEU A 368 -16.43 -5.15 22.02
CA LEU A 368 -15.45 -4.09 21.79
C LEU A 368 -15.22 -3.67 20.33
N LEU A 369 -16.06 -2.79 19.89
CA LEU A 369 -15.76 -1.86 18.82
C LEU A 369 -14.34 -1.29 18.96
N TYR A 370 -13.47 -1.61 17.99
CA TYR A 370 -12.26 -0.87 17.69
C TYR A 370 -11.12 -0.82 18.73
N THR A 371 -10.90 -1.86 19.48
CA THR A 371 -9.63 -2.05 20.18
C THR A 371 -8.93 -3.32 19.74
N SER A 372 -8.79 -3.52 18.43
CA SER A 372 -7.67 -4.31 17.95
C SER A 372 -6.44 -3.41 18.13
N PRO A 373 -5.44 -3.81 18.92
CA PRO A 373 -4.24 -3.00 19.07
C PRO A 373 -3.64 -2.76 17.69
N SER A 374 -3.28 -1.52 17.40
CA SER A 374 -2.44 -1.19 16.25
C SER A 374 -1.22 -2.12 16.28
N PRO A 375 -0.65 -2.53 15.13
CA PRO A 375 0.62 -3.27 15.11
C PRO A 375 1.72 -2.65 15.96
N ARG A 376 1.62 -1.36 16.30
CA ARG A 376 2.50 -0.67 17.25
C ARG A 376 2.38 -1.14 18.69
N ASP A 377 1.20 -1.62 19.09
CA ASP A 377 0.99 -2.03 20.48
C ASP A 377 1.55 -3.43 20.80
N VAL A 378 1.93 -4.18 19.74
CA VAL A 378 2.50 -5.53 19.84
C VAL A 378 4.03 -5.51 19.89
N GLU A 379 4.68 -4.43 19.43
CA GLU A 379 6.15 -4.31 19.44
C GLU A 379 6.71 -3.75 20.78
N GLU A 380 5.85 -3.25 21.67
CA GLU A 380 6.25 -2.70 22.99
C GLU A 380 5.98 -3.64 24.19
N SER A 381 5.61 -4.90 23.95
CA SER A 381 5.35 -5.87 25.05
C SER A 381 6.39 -7.00 25.13
#